data_ece5961149301370e4056512e253bc7b
#
_entry.id   ece5961149301370e4056512e253bc7b
#
_cell.length_a   1.000
_cell.length_b   1.000
_cell.length_c   1.000
_cell.angle_alpha   90.00
_cell.angle_beta   90.00
_cell.angle_gamma   90.00
#
_symmetry.space_group_name_H-M   'P 1'
#
loop_
_entity.id
_entity.type
_entity.pdbx_description
1 polymer ?
#
loop_
_entity_poly.entity_id
_entity_poly.type
_entity_poly.pdbx_seq_one_letter_code
_entity_poly.pdbx_strand_id
1 'polypeptide(L)'
;TCSIASLANKLDVTQRTIRSDIKELKTYLQEAAEFTLEANGYHFRETDPKRYLSQKKELVAEEGMYQIVEAIFHGEFCSVEEWAQRLYVSESTMRRYLNTASATLRKYHLEWILQPVNLSGSEANIRKFFKDFYYESDVTPHTLLPPKELIALVSDAFSKIPTALVNTGVSPSDFYYSLYIAIKRYQLGKTVQIPRSLAAIVETHEAFAIMKNLAPKI
;
A
#
# COMPACT_ATOMS: atom_id res chain seq x y z
N THR A 1 -19.59 12.75 10.78
CA THR A 1 -20.15 13.96 10.12
C THR A 1 -19.04 14.95 9.85
N CYS A 2 -18.93 15.50 8.64
CA CYS A 2 -17.95 16.49 8.23
C CYS A 2 -18.61 17.72 7.61
N SER A 3 -18.20 18.94 8.03
CA SER A 3 -18.69 20.15 7.39
C SER A 3 -18.03 20.38 6.04
N ILE A 4 -18.74 20.98 5.09
CA ILE A 4 -18.22 21.33 3.76
C ILE A 4 -16.99 22.24 3.89
N ALA A 5 -17.04 23.20 4.82
CA ALA A 5 -15.93 24.11 5.06
C ALA A 5 -14.67 23.38 5.56
N SER A 6 -14.84 22.42 6.48
CA SER A 6 -13.73 21.61 6.98
C SER A 6 -13.10 20.74 5.88
N LEU A 7 -13.92 20.12 5.03
CA LEU A 7 -13.44 19.35 3.88
C LEU A 7 -12.71 20.24 2.87
N ALA A 8 -13.27 21.38 2.53
CA ALA A 8 -12.66 22.34 1.61
C ALA A 8 -11.28 22.80 2.09
N ASN A 9 -11.16 23.13 3.37
CA ASN A 9 -9.87 23.53 3.97
C ASN A 9 -8.87 22.38 4.01
N LYS A 10 -9.33 21.15 4.36
CA LYS A 10 -8.46 19.97 4.45
C LYS A 10 -7.88 19.55 3.09
N LEU A 11 -8.66 19.69 2.02
CA LEU A 11 -8.31 19.28 0.67
C LEU A 11 -7.78 20.43 -0.21
N ASP A 12 -7.69 21.64 0.34
CA ASP A 12 -7.26 22.87 -0.36
C ASP A 12 -8.06 23.12 -1.65
N VAL A 13 -9.39 23.00 -1.54
CA VAL A 13 -10.33 23.22 -2.65
C VAL A 13 -11.48 24.12 -2.23
N THR A 14 -12.29 24.57 -3.20
CA THR A 14 -13.46 25.40 -2.89
C THR A 14 -14.61 24.58 -2.32
N GLN A 15 -15.49 25.19 -1.52
CA GLN A 15 -16.73 24.54 -1.06
C GLN A 15 -17.64 24.10 -2.22
N ARG A 16 -17.57 24.79 -3.36
CA ARG A 16 -18.30 24.43 -4.58
C ARG A 16 -17.78 23.10 -5.13
N THR A 17 -16.46 22.93 -5.17
CA THR A 17 -15.81 21.67 -5.58
C THR A 17 -16.28 20.53 -4.69
N ILE A 18 -16.23 20.69 -3.35
CA ILE A 18 -16.71 19.66 -2.41
C ILE A 18 -18.16 19.24 -2.67
N ARG A 19 -19.05 20.21 -2.96
CA ARG A 19 -20.44 19.87 -3.28
C ARG A 19 -20.59 19.09 -4.58
N SER A 20 -19.78 19.43 -5.59
CA SER A 20 -19.73 18.67 -6.86
C SER A 20 -19.24 17.26 -6.62
N ASP A 21 -18.13 17.11 -5.92
CA ASP A 21 -17.49 15.82 -5.64
C ASP A 21 -18.44 14.89 -4.83
N ILE A 22 -19.13 15.43 -3.81
CA ILE A 22 -20.14 14.67 -3.06
C ILE A 22 -21.29 14.23 -3.95
N LYS A 23 -21.72 15.07 -4.90
CA LYS A 23 -22.78 14.70 -5.85
C LYS A 23 -22.32 13.57 -6.77
N GLU A 24 -21.09 13.63 -7.27
CA GLU A 24 -20.49 12.60 -8.11
C GLU A 24 -20.33 11.28 -7.32
N LEU A 25 -19.81 11.35 -6.09
CA LEU A 25 -19.69 10.19 -5.21
C LEU A 25 -21.03 9.54 -4.90
N LYS A 26 -22.09 10.33 -4.67
CA LYS A 26 -23.46 9.79 -4.51
C LYS A 26 -23.92 9.01 -5.72
N THR A 27 -23.62 9.54 -6.92
CA THR A 27 -23.99 8.89 -8.17
C THR A 27 -23.19 7.61 -8.41
N TYR A 28 -21.92 7.61 -8.06
CA TYR A 28 -21.03 6.48 -8.24
C TYR A 28 -21.30 5.36 -7.22
N LEU A 29 -21.39 5.70 -5.94
CA LEU A 29 -21.55 4.72 -4.86
C LEU A 29 -22.99 4.17 -4.74
N GLN A 30 -23.99 4.93 -5.18
CA GLN A 30 -25.41 4.54 -5.22
C GLN A 30 -25.86 3.87 -3.90
N GLU A 31 -26.20 2.58 -3.97
CA GLU A 31 -26.68 1.79 -2.83
C GLU A 31 -25.56 1.33 -1.88
N ALA A 32 -24.29 1.47 -2.27
CA ALA A 32 -23.17 1.04 -1.44
C ALA A 32 -22.88 1.99 -0.27
N ALA A 33 -23.22 3.27 -0.43
CA ALA A 33 -23.06 4.27 0.64
C ALA A 33 -24.08 5.40 0.53
N GLU A 34 -24.45 5.95 1.68
CA GLU A 34 -25.37 7.05 1.82
C GLU A 34 -24.69 8.29 2.37
N PHE A 35 -24.99 9.45 1.77
CA PHE A 35 -24.56 10.76 2.24
C PHE A 35 -25.78 11.59 2.62
N THR A 36 -26.07 11.73 3.89
CA THR A 36 -27.15 12.56 4.41
C THR A 36 -26.64 13.95 4.78
N LEU A 37 -27.37 14.98 4.40
CA LEU A 37 -27.07 16.34 4.81
C LEU A 37 -27.76 16.63 6.15
N GLU A 38 -26.96 16.93 7.15
CA GLU A 38 -27.40 17.28 8.51
C GLU A 38 -27.05 18.75 8.83
N ALA A 39 -27.52 19.25 9.98
CA ALA A 39 -27.25 20.62 10.41
C ALA A 39 -25.75 20.96 10.48
N ASN A 40 -24.89 19.99 10.79
CA ASN A 40 -23.46 20.16 10.97
C ASN A 40 -22.61 19.70 9.76
N GLY A 41 -23.23 19.34 8.63
CA GLY A 41 -22.53 18.89 7.43
C GLY A 41 -23.05 17.57 6.87
N TYR A 42 -22.23 16.91 6.08
CA TYR A 42 -22.56 15.59 5.55
C TYR A 42 -22.21 14.47 6.52
N HIS A 43 -23.17 13.59 6.71
CA HIS A 43 -22.95 12.29 7.35
C HIS A 43 -22.82 11.22 6.28
N PHE A 44 -21.75 10.42 6.37
CA PHE A 44 -21.47 9.27 5.50
C PHE A 44 -21.77 7.98 6.24
N ARG A 45 -22.45 7.06 5.57
CA ARG A 45 -22.74 5.71 6.10
C ARG A 45 -22.58 4.68 4.99
N GLU A 46 -21.78 3.65 5.25
CA GLU A 46 -21.73 2.47 4.38
C GLU A 46 -23.02 1.66 4.55
N THR A 47 -23.73 1.44 3.45
CA THR A 47 -24.99 0.66 3.41
C THR A 47 -24.74 -0.78 2.99
N ASP A 48 -23.79 -1.00 2.07
CA ASP A 48 -23.25 -2.30 1.69
C ASP A 48 -21.70 -2.25 1.74
N PRO A 49 -21.07 -2.73 2.83
CA PRO A 49 -19.62 -2.65 2.99
C PRO A 49 -18.83 -3.41 1.90
N LYS A 50 -19.36 -4.53 1.39
CA LYS A 50 -18.68 -5.30 0.35
C LYS A 50 -18.67 -4.55 -0.98
N ARG A 51 -19.82 -4.03 -1.38
CA ARG A 51 -19.98 -3.24 -2.61
C ARG A 51 -19.20 -1.93 -2.51
N TYR A 52 -19.28 -1.24 -1.37
CA TYR A 52 -18.49 -0.03 -1.11
C TYR A 52 -16.98 -0.27 -1.24
N LEU A 53 -16.47 -1.34 -0.64
CA LEU A 53 -15.07 -1.69 -0.73
C LEU A 53 -14.65 -2.01 -2.18
N SER A 54 -15.49 -2.70 -2.95
CA SER A 54 -15.23 -2.98 -4.37
C SER A 54 -15.16 -1.70 -5.20
N GLN A 55 -16.15 -0.82 -5.05
CA GLN A 55 -16.19 0.45 -5.78
C GLN A 55 -15.06 1.41 -5.37
N LYS A 56 -14.72 1.45 -4.07
CA LYS A 56 -13.54 2.17 -3.59
C LYS A 56 -12.25 1.65 -4.23
N LYS A 57 -12.12 0.33 -4.39
CA LYS A 57 -10.98 -0.29 -5.08
C LYS A 57 -10.86 0.16 -6.53
N GLU A 58 -11.96 0.19 -7.25
CA GLU A 58 -11.98 0.62 -8.64
C GLU A 58 -11.52 2.08 -8.77
N LEU A 59 -12.06 2.98 -7.95
CA LEU A 59 -11.68 4.39 -7.94
C LEU A 59 -10.18 4.60 -7.66
N VAL A 60 -9.62 3.88 -6.69
CA VAL A 60 -8.21 4.01 -6.33
C VAL A 60 -7.30 3.36 -7.39
N ALA A 61 -7.73 2.26 -7.99
CA ALA A 61 -6.97 1.61 -9.06
C ALA A 61 -6.84 2.49 -10.32
N GLU A 62 -7.79 3.39 -10.55
CA GLU A 62 -7.72 4.38 -11.64
C GLU A 62 -6.78 5.56 -11.32
N GLU A 63 -6.38 5.74 -10.07
CA GLU A 63 -5.47 6.82 -9.68
C GLU A 63 -4.06 6.56 -10.23
N GLY A 64 -3.58 7.48 -11.06
CA GLY A 64 -2.31 7.30 -11.79
C GLY A 64 -1.11 7.01 -10.87
N MET A 65 -1.08 7.56 -9.65
CA MET A 65 -0.01 7.27 -8.69
C MET A 65 -0.07 5.84 -8.15
N TYR A 66 -1.27 5.29 -7.96
CA TYR A 66 -1.43 3.89 -7.57
C TYR A 66 -0.89 2.97 -8.66
N GLN A 67 -1.25 3.21 -9.93
CA GLN A 67 -0.77 2.43 -11.07
C GLN A 67 0.76 2.45 -11.17
N ILE A 68 1.40 3.61 -10.94
CA ILE A 68 2.86 3.72 -10.97
C ILE A 68 3.50 2.89 -9.86
N VAL A 69 3.01 3.01 -8.63
CA VAL A 69 3.57 2.27 -7.48
C VAL A 69 3.37 0.77 -7.65
N GLU A 70 2.20 0.35 -8.15
CA GLU A 70 1.90 -1.05 -8.43
C GLU A 70 2.80 -1.62 -9.54
N ALA A 71 2.98 -0.89 -10.63
CA ALA A 71 3.89 -1.28 -11.70
C ALA A 71 5.33 -1.46 -11.20
N ILE A 72 5.83 -0.52 -10.38
CA ILE A 72 7.16 -0.64 -9.77
C ILE A 72 7.25 -1.88 -8.86
N PHE A 73 6.19 -2.17 -8.10
CA PHE A 73 6.15 -3.37 -7.27
C PHE A 73 6.25 -4.66 -8.10
N HIS A 74 5.63 -4.68 -9.26
CA HIS A 74 5.67 -5.82 -10.20
C HIS A 74 6.90 -5.83 -11.11
N GLY A 75 7.78 -4.83 -11.00
CA GLY A 75 9.01 -4.75 -11.80
C GLY A 75 8.79 -4.18 -13.20
N GLU A 76 7.65 -3.52 -13.42
CA GLU A 76 7.35 -2.80 -14.64
C GLU A 76 7.85 -1.36 -14.52
N PHE A 77 8.81 -0.99 -15.37
CA PHE A 77 9.45 0.33 -15.33
C PHE A 77 9.20 1.08 -16.63
N CYS A 78 8.58 2.23 -16.54
CA CYS A 78 8.31 3.12 -17.66
C CYS A 78 8.98 4.47 -17.45
N SER A 79 9.32 5.15 -18.52
CA SER A 79 9.80 6.54 -18.47
C SER A 79 8.68 7.50 -18.06
N VAL A 80 9.04 8.75 -17.74
CA VAL A 80 8.04 9.80 -17.46
C VAL A 80 7.14 10.03 -18.68
N GLU A 81 7.70 9.96 -19.87
CA GLU A 81 6.96 10.11 -21.13
C GLU A 81 5.94 8.99 -21.32
N GLU A 82 6.34 7.73 -21.14
CA GLU A 82 5.43 6.57 -21.25
C GLU A 82 4.31 6.63 -20.22
N TRP A 83 4.62 7.04 -18.98
CA TRP A 83 3.60 7.26 -17.96
C TRP A 83 2.65 8.39 -18.30
N ALA A 84 3.17 9.50 -18.85
CA ALA A 84 2.34 10.61 -19.31
C ALA A 84 1.36 10.16 -20.40
N GLN A 85 1.81 9.35 -21.36
CA GLN A 85 0.97 8.77 -22.41
C GLN A 85 -0.09 7.83 -21.82
N ARG A 86 0.29 6.90 -20.94
CA ARG A 86 -0.62 5.95 -20.28
C ARG A 86 -1.73 6.62 -19.47
N LEU A 87 -1.41 7.73 -18.81
CA LEU A 87 -2.33 8.47 -17.95
C LEU A 87 -3.02 9.65 -18.68
N TYR A 88 -2.81 9.79 -19.99
CA TYR A 88 -3.38 10.85 -20.82
C TYR A 88 -3.11 12.27 -20.29
N VAL A 89 -1.92 12.51 -19.76
CA VAL A 89 -1.46 13.81 -19.26
C VAL A 89 -0.20 14.28 -19.98
N SER A 90 0.16 15.57 -19.83
CA SER A 90 1.46 16.05 -20.33
C SER A 90 2.61 15.56 -19.41
N GLU A 91 3.84 15.46 -19.96
CA GLU A 91 5.02 15.13 -19.16
C GLU A 91 5.22 16.12 -18.00
N SER A 92 4.94 17.42 -18.21
CA SER A 92 5.03 18.42 -17.17
C SER A 92 4.05 18.15 -16.02
N THR A 93 2.84 17.70 -16.35
CA THR A 93 1.83 17.26 -15.37
C THR A 93 2.29 16.00 -14.65
N MET A 94 2.85 15.02 -15.38
CA MET A 94 3.37 13.79 -14.80
C MET A 94 4.50 14.08 -13.80
N ARG A 95 5.45 14.94 -14.16
CA ARG A 95 6.52 15.39 -13.25
C ARG A 95 5.98 16.07 -12.00
N ARG A 96 4.91 16.88 -12.14
CA ARG A 96 4.24 17.50 -11.00
C ARG A 96 3.60 16.47 -10.07
N TYR A 97 2.96 15.43 -10.60
CA TYR A 97 2.40 14.33 -9.80
C TYR A 97 3.48 13.61 -8.99
N LEU A 98 4.58 13.22 -9.63
CA LEU A 98 5.72 12.59 -8.96
C LEU A 98 6.30 13.51 -7.87
N ASN A 99 6.45 14.81 -8.17
CA ASN A 99 6.96 15.76 -7.19
C ASN A 99 6.02 15.92 -5.97
N THR A 100 4.72 15.95 -6.18
CA THR A 100 3.73 15.98 -5.09
C THR A 100 3.85 14.73 -4.21
N ALA A 101 3.98 13.56 -4.80
CA ALA A 101 4.13 12.30 -4.07
C ALA A 101 5.50 12.16 -3.35
N SER A 102 6.51 12.98 -3.72
CA SER A 102 7.84 12.95 -3.09
C SER A 102 7.80 13.25 -1.58
N ALA A 103 6.82 14.03 -1.12
CA ALA A 103 6.64 14.29 0.32
C ALA A 103 6.33 13.01 1.12
N THR A 104 5.54 12.10 0.54
CA THR A 104 5.24 10.80 1.13
C THR A 104 6.46 9.89 1.10
N LEU A 105 7.19 9.81 -0.02
CA LEU A 105 8.39 8.99 -0.13
C LEU A 105 9.48 9.39 0.87
N ARG A 106 9.67 10.70 1.10
CA ARG A 106 10.66 11.19 2.08
C ARG A 106 10.43 10.68 3.50
N LYS A 107 9.17 10.39 3.90
CA LYS A 107 8.88 9.77 5.22
C LYS A 107 9.51 8.38 5.36
N TYR A 108 9.78 7.72 4.23
CA TYR A 108 10.44 6.42 4.16
C TYR A 108 11.92 6.52 3.77
N HIS A 109 12.49 7.75 3.71
CA HIS A 109 13.83 8.00 3.16
C HIS A 109 14.00 7.45 1.73
N LEU A 110 12.97 7.63 0.91
CA LEU A 110 12.92 7.24 -0.49
C LEU A 110 12.81 8.46 -1.39
N GLU A 111 13.28 8.30 -2.63
CA GLU A 111 13.23 9.31 -3.69
C GLU A 111 12.80 8.67 -5.01
N TRP A 112 12.33 9.48 -5.95
CA TRP A 112 12.06 9.05 -7.32
C TRP A 112 13.35 8.97 -8.15
N ILE A 113 13.52 7.85 -8.86
CA ILE A 113 14.30 7.81 -10.11
C ILE A 113 13.30 8.14 -11.22
N LEU A 114 13.67 9.02 -12.16
CA LEU A 114 12.75 9.46 -13.20
C LEU A 114 12.96 8.75 -14.55
N GLN A 115 14.03 7.98 -14.69
CA GLN A 115 14.38 7.34 -15.97
C GLN A 115 15.06 5.98 -15.76
N PRO A 116 14.31 4.88 -15.83
CA PRO A 116 12.83 4.81 -15.80
C PRO A 116 12.30 5.22 -14.43
N VAL A 117 10.99 5.54 -14.34
CA VAL A 117 10.36 5.90 -13.06
C VAL A 117 10.44 4.71 -12.11
N ASN A 118 11.09 4.92 -10.96
CA ASN A 118 11.34 3.90 -9.96
C ASN A 118 11.62 4.54 -8.59
N LEU A 119 11.75 3.71 -7.55
CA LEU A 119 12.11 4.12 -6.20
C LEU A 119 13.61 3.95 -5.96
N SER A 120 14.22 4.96 -5.35
CA SER A 120 15.60 4.97 -4.84
C SER A 120 15.59 5.00 -3.33
N GLY A 121 16.48 4.22 -2.71
CA GLY A 121 16.65 4.13 -1.26
C GLY A 121 17.07 2.73 -0.83
N SER A 122 17.15 2.49 0.48
CA SER A 122 17.46 1.16 0.97
C SER A 122 16.32 0.18 0.68
N GLU A 123 16.65 -1.06 0.34
CA GLU A 123 15.63 -2.08 0.06
C GLU A 123 14.72 -2.34 1.27
N ALA A 124 15.23 -2.19 2.49
CA ALA A 124 14.43 -2.30 3.72
C ALA A 124 13.33 -1.21 3.76
N ASN A 125 13.68 0.03 3.41
CA ASN A 125 12.74 1.15 3.34
C ASN A 125 11.72 0.97 2.21
N ILE A 126 12.15 0.46 1.06
CA ILE A 126 11.25 0.15 -0.07
C ILE A 126 10.24 -0.92 0.34
N ARG A 127 10.66 -1.97 1.03
CA ARG A 127 9.74 -3.01 1.53
C ARG A 127 8.77 -2.46 2.57
N LYS A 128 9.25 -1.61 3.49
CA LYS A 128 8.37 -0.93 4.45
C LYS A 128 7.34 -0.06 3.74
N PHE A 129 7.76 0.75 2.75
CA PHE A 129 6.86 1.57 1.97
C PHE A 129 5.77 0.73 1.28
N PHE A 130 6.12 -0.38 0.61
CA PHE A 130 5.14 -1.26 -0.01
C PHE A 130 4.20 -1.92 1.00
N LYS A 131 4.71 -2.31 2.18
CA LYS A 131 3.87 -2.86 3.25
C LYS A 131 2.82 -1.84 3.68
N ASP A 132 3.25 -0.63 4.02
CA ASP A 132 2.35 0.42 4.46
C ASP A 132 1.39 0.83 3.34
N PHE A 133 1.88 0.90 2.09
CA PHE A 133 1.06 1.23 0.91
C PHE A 133 -0.08 0.23 0.69
N TYR A 134 0.19 -1.07 0.77
CA TYR A 134 -0.81 -2.09 0.48
C TYR A 134 -1.68 -2.51 1.67
N TYR A 135 -1.19 -2.38 2.90
CA TYR A 135 -1.84 -3.00 4.05
C TYR A 135 -2.15 -2.06 5.23
N GLU A 136 -1.51 -0.89 5.30
CA GLU A 136 -1.71 0.04 6.41
C GLU A 136 -2.36 1.37 5.96
N SER A 137 -2.49 1.59 4.64
CA SER A 137 -3.13 2.79 4.12
C SER A 137 -4.65 2.64 4.09
N ASP A 138 -5.36 3.61 4.66
CA ASP A 138 -6.82 3.71 4.54
C ASP A 138 -7.29 3.96 3.09
N VAL A 139 -6.37 4.37 2.22
CA VAL A 139 -6.65 4.77 0.84
C VAL A 139 -6.49 3.59 -0.12
N THR A 140 -5.52 2.70 0.13
CA THR A 140 -5.29 1.56 -0.73
C THR A 140 -6.13 0.37 -0.30
N PRO A 141 -6.95 -0.18 -1.19
CA PRO A 141 -7.62 -1.43 -0.92
C PRO A 141 -6.56 -2.54 -0.83
N HIS A 142 -6.74 -3.47 0.10
CA HIS A 142 -5.89 -4.67 0.24
C HIS A 142 -5.98 -5.52 -1.02
N THR A 143 -5.20 -5.19 -2.06
CA THR A 143 -5.23 -5.87 -3.36
C THR A 143 -4.26 -7.02 -3.45
N LEU A 144 -3.21 -7.02 -2.60
CA LEU A 144 -2.18 -8.03 -2.60
C LEU A 144 -2.38 -9.02 -1.45
N LEU A 145 -3.28 -9.99 -1.64
CA LEU A 145 -3.38 -11.10 -0.70
C LEU A 145 -2.26 -12.11 -0.98
N PRO A 146 -1.49 -12.52 0.05
CA PRO A 146 -0.56 -13.63 -0.09
C PRO A 146 -1.29 -14.89 -0.57
N PRO A 147 -0.66 -15.73 -1.41
CA PRO A 147 -1.24 -17.00 -1.83
C PRO A 147 -1.65 -17.86 -0.63
N LYS A 148 -2.76 -18.59 -0.75
CA LYS A 148 -3.26 -19.46 0.33
C LYS A 148 -2.22 -20.52 0.73
N GLU A 149 -1.45 -21.01 -0.22
CA GLU A 149 -0.37 -21.98 -0.02
C GLU A 149 0.73 -21.39 0.86
N LEU A 150 1.11 -20.11 0.65
CA LEU A 150 2.08 -19.41 1.49
C LEU A 150 1.54 -19.24 2.92
N ILE A 151 0.28 -18.83 3.06
CA ILE A 151 -0.37 -18.67 4.37
C ILE A 151 -0.38 -20.02 5.12
N ALA A 152 -0.77 -21.10 4.45
CA ALA A 152 -0.81 -22.43 5.05
C ALA A 152 0.58 -22.91 5.49
N LEU A 153 1.58 -22.71 4.61
CA LEU A 153 2.97 -23.11 4.88
C LEU A 153 3.56 -22.38 6.10
N VAL A 154 3.30 -21.08 6.20
CA VAL A 154 3.76 -20.24 7.31
C VAL A 154 2.98 -20.58 8.58
N SER A 155 1.67 -20.82 8.52
CA SER A 155 0.87 -21.24 9.67
C SER A 155 1.36 -22.56 10.25
N ASP A 156 1.70 -23.54 9.41
CA ASP A 156 2.31 -24.81 9.84
C ASP A 156 3.66 -24.59 10.53
N ALA A 157 4.50 -23.69 9.98
CA ALA A 157 5.77 -23.35 10.61
C ALA A 157 5.59 -22.68 11.99
N PHE A 158 4.65 -21.72 12.09
CA PHE A 158 4.35 -21.04 13.36
C PHE A 158 3.78 -21.99 14.42
N SER A 159 2.99 -22.98 14.03
CA SER A 159 2.47 -23.99 14.97
C SER A 159 3.56 -24.81 15.69
N LYS A 160 4.75 -24.83 15.12
CA LYS A 160 5.94 -25.53 15.66
C LYS A 160 6.81 -24.64 16.55
N ILE A 161 6.54 -23.33 16.59
CA ILE A 161 7.26 -22.39 17.45
C ILE A 161 6.60 -22.41 18.84
N PRO A 162 7.37 -22.57 19.93
CA PRO A 162 6.83 -22.51 21.27
C PRO A 162 6.05 -21.21 21.52
N THR A 163 4.86 -21.31 22.13
CA THR A 163 3.94 -20.19 22.36
C THR A 163 4.63 -19.02 23.11
N ALA A 164 5.58 -19.30 23.97
CA ALA A 164 6.37 -18.27 24.66
C ALA A 164 7.20 -17.39 23.72
N LEU A 165 7.57 -17.91 22.54
CA LEU A 165 8.35 -17.18 21.51
C LEU A 165 7.46 -16.44 20.50
N VAL A 166 6.19 -16.82 20.40
CA VAL A 166 5.22 -16.21 19.46
C VAL A 166 4.56 -14.96 20.07
N ASN A 167 4.59 -14.83 21.38
CA ASN A 167 3.90 -13.76 22.12
C ASN A 167 4.65 -12.41 22.04
N THR A 168 5.05 -12.02 20.82
CA THR A 168 5.83 -10.81 20.56
C THR A 168 4.97 -9.57 20.31
N GLY A 169 3.64 -9.69 20.36
CA GLY A 169 2.72 -8.61 20.00
C GLY A 169 2.64 -8.33 18.49
N VAL A 170 3.37 -9.08 17.65
CA VAL A 170 3.30 -8.97 16.20
C VAL A 170 2.10 -9.76 15.68
N SER A 171 1.23 -9.10 14.92
CA SER A 171 0.13 -9.77 14.26
C SER A 171 0.64 -10.81 13.25
N PRO A 172 0.11 -12.04 13.22
CA PRO A 172 0.44 -13.02 12.17
C PRO A 172 0.25 -12.46 10.76
N SER A 173 -0.74 -11.60 10.54
CA SER A 173 -0.98 -10.96 9.24
C SER A 173 0.19 -10.06 8.83
N ASP A 174 0.78 -9.30 9.75
CA ASP A 174 1.95 -8.46 9.49
C ASP A 174 3.14 -9.27 8.99
N PHE A 175 3.31 -10.47 9.53
CA PHE A 175 4.35 -11.38 9.09
C PHE A 175 4.09 -11.89 7.67
N TYR A 176 2.86 -12.35 7.36
CA TYR A 176 2.50 -12.82 6.03
C TYR A 176 2.70 -11.75 4.95
N TYR A 177 2.27 -10.52 5.23
CA TYR A 177 2.40 -9.41 4.30
C TYR A 177 3.85 -9.02 4.07
N SER A 178 4.64 -8.92 5.15
CA SER A 178 6.07 -8.62 5.07
C SER A 178 6.84 -9.70 4.30
N LEU A 179 6.53 -10.97 4.55
CA LEU A 179 7.14 -12.10 3.85
C LEU A 179 6.77 -12.11 2.36
N TYR A 180 5.49 -11.87 2.03
CA TYR A 180 5.05 -11.83 0.64
C TYR A 180 5.75 -10.72 -0.16
N ILE A 181 5.84 -9.53 0.42
CA ILE A 181 6.60 -8.42 -0.18
C ILE A 181 8.07 -8.81 -0.35
N ALA A 182 8.68 -9.44 0.67
CA ALA A 182 10.07 -9.87 0.61
C ALA A 182 10.32 -10.88 -0.53
N ILE A 183 9.42 -11.85 -0.72
CA ILE A 183 9.47 -12.84 -1.79
C ILE A 183 9.37 -12.14 -3.16
N LYS A 184 8.37 -11.27 -3.35
CA LYS A 184 8.20 -10.53 -4.61
C LYS A 184 9.42 -9.68 -4.94
N ARG A 185 9.96 -8.99 -3.97
CA ARG A 185 11.17 -8.18 -4.17
C ARG A 185 12.41 -9.04 -4.46
N TYR A 186 12.53 -10.18 -3.78
CA TYR A 186 13.60 -11.14 -4.05
C TYR A 186 13.55 -11.71 -5.47
N GLN A 187 12.35 -12.05 -5.97
CA GLN A 187 12.13 -12.50 -7.36
C GLN A 187 12.59 -11.46 -8.39
N LEU A 188 12.59 -10.18 -8.04
CA LEU A 188 13.14 -9.07 -8.85
C LEU A 188 14.64 -8.85 -8.62
N GLY A 189 15.33 -9.75 -7.92
CA GLY A 189 16.75 -9.62 -7.59
C GLY A 189 17.06 -8.56 -6.52
N LYS A 190 16.06 -8.08 -5.80
CA LYS A 190 16.21 -7.05 -4.76
C LYS A 190 16.42 -7.70 -3.39
N THR A 191 17.62 -7.52 -2.82
CA THR A 191 18.01 -8.12 -1.54
C THR A 191 18.31 -7.06 -0.49
N VAL A 192 17.99 -7.36 0.76
CA VAL A 192 18.37 -6.52 1.91
C VAL A 192 19.77 -6.92 2.37
N GLN A 193 20.63 -5.94 2.60
CA GLN A 193 21.91 -6.15 3.24
C GLN A 193 21.71 -6.16 4.76
N ILE A 194 21.90 -7.31 5.37
CA ILE A 194 21.76 -7.47 6.83
C ILE A 194 23.15 -7.33 7.47
N PRO A 195 23.34 -6.39 8.43
CA PRO A 195 24.59 -6.28 9.16
C PRO A 195 24.96 -7.59 9.86
N ARG A 196 26.23 -8.00 9.80
CA ARG A 196 26.70 -9.26 10.41
C ARG A 196 26.37 -9.39 11.88
N SER A 197 26.43 -8.28 12.62
CA SER A 197 26.06 -8.23 14.04
C SER A 197 24.60 -8.61 14.29
N LEU A 198 23.70 -8.14 13.44
CA LEU A 198 22.27 -8.48 13.53
C LEU A 198 22.02 -9.93 13.08
N ALA A 199 22.66 -10.38 12.00
CA ALA A 199 22.55 -11.75 11.54
C ALA A 199 22.99 -12.74 12.63
N ALA A 200 24.12 -12.48 13.31
CA ALA A 200 24.61 -13.32 14.37
C ALA A 200 23.63 -13.45 15.55
N ILE A 201 22.93 -12.35 15.91
CA ILE A 201 21.91 -12.39 16.98
C ILE A 201 20.70 -13.23 16.54
N VAL A 202 20.22 -13.01 15.31
CA VAL A 202 19.04 -13.72 14.79
C VAL A 202 19.32 -15.22 14.63
N GLU A 203 20.50 -15.60 14.14
CA GLU A 203 20.90 -16.99 13.91
C GLU A 203 20.98 -17.83 15.20
N THR A 204 21.19 -17.21 16.34
CA THR A 204 21.20 -17.90 17.65
C THR A 204 19.80 -18.14 18.20
N HIS A 205 18.76 -17.53 17.60
CA HIS A 205 17.40 -17.64 18.12
C HIS A 205 16.74 -18.94 17.63
N GLU A 206 16.09 -19.66 18.56
CA GLU A 206 15.45 -20.96 18.27
C GLU A 206 14.44 -20.89 17.11
N ALA A 207 13.63 -19.83 17.03
CA ALA A 207 12.69 -19.63 15.94
C ALA A 207 13.37 -19.49 14.57
N PHE A 208 14.63 -19.04 14.50
CA PHE A 208 15.37 -18.92 13.26
C PHE A 208 15.60 -20.27 12.58
N ALA A 209 15.91 -21.33 13.36
CA ALA A 209 16.09 -22.67 12.81
C ALA A 209 14.81 -23.20 12.15
N ILE A 210 13.65 -22.92 12.74
CA ILE A 210 12.33 -23.29 12.20
C ILE A 210 12.08 -22.54 10.89
N MET A 211 12.31 -21.22 10.88
CA MET A 211 12.10 -20.38 9.70
C MET A 211 13.10 -20.67 8.58
N LYS A 212 14.33 -21.02 8.90
CA LYS A 212 15.35 -21.45 7.93
C LYS A 212 14.91 -22.69 7.14
N ASN A 213 14.21 -23.64 7.78
CA ASN A 213 13.67 -24.83 7.14
C ASN A 213 12.44 -24.51 6.25
N LEU A 214 11.86 -23.34 6.38
CA LEU A 214 10.76 -22.86 5.54
C LEU A 214 11.26 -22.33 4.19
N ALA A 215 12.40 -21.65 4.17
CA ALA A 215 12.94 -20.96 3.00
C ALA A 215 13.03 -21.83 1.72
N PRO A 216 13.46 -23.12 1.77
CA PRO A 216 13.49 -23.97 0.58
C PRO A 216 12.12 -24.36 0.02
N LYS A 217 11.03 -24.08 0.76
CA LYS A 217 9.66 -24.45 0.40
C LYS A 217 8.87 -23.27 -0.17
N ILE A 218 9.44 -22.08 -0.12
CA ILE A 218 8.90 -20.81 -0.66
C ILE A 218 9.49 -20.54 -2.04
#